data_5a27825388d1de9272b8c686bf6aa6cb
#
_entry.id   5a27825388d1de9272b8c686bf6aa6cb
#
_cell.length_a   1.000
_cell.length_b   1.000
_cell.length_c   1.000
_cell.angle_alpha   90.00
_cell.angle_beta   90.00
_cell.angle_gamma   90.00
#
_symmetry.space_group_name_H-M   'P 1'
#
loop_
_entity.id
_entity.type
_entity.pdbx_description
1 polymer ?
#
loop_
_entity_poly.entity_id
_entity_poly.type
_entity_poly.pdbx_seq_one_letter_code
_entity_poly.pdbx_strand_id
1 'polypeptide(L)'
;LMSEILDTALVDPDDDFVETVARRLPILMISRVLGVPDDDAAQLFHWADSVVYHADPEFADVVFDRDDTDPYRLLPFRSPTSVKVFEYAQRLAEAKRIDPAGDIGSLLSDSDDLTAQEFNTFFLLLVIAGNETTRHGLSHAALALADHPDQLDRLRADPGLMPSAVEEILRWSCPQLHFRRTAQVDTELRGVSVAAGDKVVTWYISANYDEAAFVDPFTLDLGRSPNPHATFGGGGPHICLGAWLARLEVRVFLEEICRKIHRFHRAGPPVRIRSNFINGLKHLPLELEPS
;
A
#
# COMPACT_ATOMS: atom_id res chain seq x y z
N LEU A 1 -4.94 -17.36 -6.02
CA LEU A 1 -5.28 -15.97 -6.31
C LEU A 1 -4.28 -15.29 -7.26
N MET A 2 -3.00 -15.10 -6.83
CA MET A 2 -2.01 -14.40 -7.68
C MET A 2 -1.81 -15.10 -9.03
N SER A 3 -1.73 -16.42 -9.01
CA SER A 3 -1.64 -17.24 -10.23
C SER A 3 -2.82 -16.99 -11.20
N GLU A 4 -4.04 -16.98 -10.70
CA GLU A 4 -5.27 -16.75 -11.49
C GLU A 4 -5.33 -15.31 -12.03
N ILE A 5 -4.88 -14.33 -11.25
CA ILE A 5 -4.79 -12.94 -11.68
C ILE A 5 -3.85 -12.81 -12.88
N LEU A 6 -2.66 -13.43 -12.79
CA LEU A 6 -1.70 -13.41 -13.90
C LEU A 6 -2.20 -14.19 -15.11
N ASP A 7 -2.87 -15.35 -14.92
CA ASP A 7 -3.45 -16.11 -16.04
C ASP A 7 -4.49 -15.26 -16.79
N THR A 8 -5.30 -14.48 -16.06
CA THR A 8 -6.27 -13.57 -16.67
C THR A 8 -5.58 -12.44 -17.44
N ALA A 9 -4.55 -11.81 -16.84
CA ALA A 9 -3.82 -10.73 -17.49
C ALA A 9 -3.05 -11.16 -18.74
N LEU A 10 -2.61 -12.42 -18.80
CA LEU A 10 -1.93 -12.97 -19.98
C LEU A 10 -2.89 -13.30 -21.13
N VAL A 11 -4.18 -13.53 -20.86
CA VAL A 11 -5.18 -13.88 -21.88
C VAL A 11 -5.89 -12.65 -22.43
N ASP A 12 -6.13 -11.65 -21.58
CA ASP A 12 -6.77 -10.38 -21.93
C ASP A 12 -5.82 -9.23 -21.57
N PRO A 13 -4.85 -8.95 -22.43
CA PRO A 13 -3.84 -7.94 -22.19
C PRO A 13 -4.45 -6.55 -22.34
N ASP A 14 -5.06 -6.04 -21.27
CA ASP A 14 -5.15 -4.62 -21.05
C ASP A 14 -3.75 -4.15 -20.61
N ASP A 15 -3.20 -3.17 -21.27
CA ASP A 15 -1.82 -2.71 -21.05
C ASP A 15 -1.57 -2.11 -19.66
N ASP A 16 -2.62 -1.86 -18.86
CA ASP A 16 -2.47 -1.27 -17.52
C ASP A 16 -2.29 -2.33 -16.42
N PHE A 17 -1.04 -2.58 -16.09
CA PHE A 17 -0.66 -3.53 -15.04
C PHE A 17 -1.23 -3.17 -13.65
N VAL A 18 -1.47 -1.88 -13.36
CA VAL A 18 -2.04 -1.47 -12.08
C VAL A 18 -3.45 -2.01 -11.93
N GLU A 19 -4.30 -1.85 -12.96
CA GLU A 19 -5.69 -2.27 -12.92
C GLU A 19 -5.86 -3.79 -13.09
N THR A 20 -5.05 -4.40 -13.95
CA THR A 20 -5.20 -5.82 -14.30
C THR A 20 -4.55 -6.76 -13.28
N VAL A 21 -3.49 -6.33 -12.61
CA VAL A 21 -2.70 -7.19 -11.70
C VAL A 21 -2.54 -6.59 -10.31
N ALA A 22 -1.87 -5.42 -10.19
CA ALA A 22 -1.38 -4.95 -8.90
C ALA A 22 -2.50 -4.58 -7.91
N ARG A 23 -3.64 -4.11 -8.41
CA ARG A 23 -4.81 -3.73 -7.61
C ARG A 23 -5.59 -4.94 -7.08
N ARG A 24 -5.63 -6.04 -7.86
CA ARG A 24 -6.55 -7.16 -7.59
C ARG A 24 -6.17 -7.97 -6.35
N LEU A 25 -4.88 -8.28 -6.16
CA LEU A 25 -4.46 -9.11 -5.04
C LEU A 25 -4.74 -8.45 -3.68
N PRO A 26 -4.32 -7.19 -3.40
CA PRO A 26 -4.57 -6.56 -2.11
C PRO A 26 -6.06 -6.40 -1.79
N ILE A 27 -6.88 -6.04 -2.78
CA ILE A 27 -8.34 -5.91 -2.60
C ILE A 27 -8.94 -7.24 -2.13
N LEU A 28 -8.63 -8.34 -2.80
CA LEU A 28 -9.15 -9.67 -2.44
C LEU A 28 -8.65 -10.12 -1.06
N MET A 29 -7.38 -9.80 -0.73
CA MET A 29 -6.80 -10.18 0.55
C MET A 29 -7.43 -9.41 1.70
N ILE A 30 -7.52 -8.07 1.61
CA ILE A 30 -8.07 -7.25 2.70
C ILE A 30 -9.58 -7.46 2.85
N SER A 31 -10.32 -7.70 1.75
CA SER A 31 -11.75 -8.06 1.83
C SER A 31 -11.95 -9.35 2.64
N ARG A 32 -11.15 -10.38 2.40
CA ARG A 32 -11.21 -11.63 3.17
C ARG A 32 -10.83 -11.44 4.63
N VAL A 33 -9.78 -10.67 4.89
CA VAL A 33 -9.33 -10.36 6.26
C VAL A 33 -10.40 -9.61 7.05
N LEU A 34 -11.11 -8.69 6.41
CA LEU A 34 -12.19 -7.90 7.03
C LEU A 34 -13.56 -8.59 6.97
N GLY A 35 -13.68 -9.67 6.20
CA GLY A 35 -14.97 -10.34 5.97
C GLY A 35 -15.95 -9.50 5.16
N VAL A 36 -15.44 -8.66 4.24
CA VAL A 36 -16.23 -7.89 3.28
C VAL A 36 -16.73 -8.84 2.19
N PRO A 37 -18.03 -8.86 1.86
CA PRO A 37 -18.56 -9.62 0.75
C PRO A 37 -17.94 -9.23 -0.60
N ASP A 38 -17.73 -10.20 -1.49
CA ASP A 38 -17.09 -9.95 -2.79
C ASP A 38 -17.86 -8.91 -3.63
N ASP A 39 -19.20 -8.92 -3.55
CA ASP A 39 -20.07 -7.98 -4.27
C ASP A 39 -19.91 -6.53 -3.80
N ASP A 40 -19.49 -6.31 -2.55
CA ASP A 40 -19.30 -4.99 -1.96
C ASP A 40 -17.88 -4.44 -2.17
N ALA A 41 -16.93 -5.34 -2.42
CA ALA A 41 -15.51 -5.00 -2.46
C ALA A 41 -15.20 -3.87 -3.44
N ALA A 42 -15.67 -3.97 -4.69
CA ALA A 42 -15.40 -2.97 -5.73
C ALA A 42 -15.84 -1.56 -5.32
N GLN A 43 -17.04 -1.43 -4.73
CA GLN A 43 -17.58 -0.15 -4.30
C GLN A 43 -16.83 0.41 -3.07
N LEU A 44 -16.51 -0.44 -2.10
CA LEU A 44 -15.77 -0.04 -0.90
C LEU A 44 -14.39 0.51 -1.26
N PHE A 45 -13.67 -0.17 -2.15
CA PHE A 45 -12.33 0.26 -2.55
C PHE A 45 -12.35 1.49 -3.46
N HIS A 46 -13.39 1.66 -4.29
CA HIS A 46 -13.58 2.92 -5.01
C HIS A 46 -13.75 4.11 -4.04
N TRP A 47 -14.50 3.95 -2.95
CA TRP A 47 -14.59 5.00 -1.93
C TRP A 47 -13.27 5.22 -1.20
N ALA A 48 -12.53 4.16 -0.88
CA ALA A 48 -11.21 4.26 -0.25
C ALA A 48 -10.22 5.04 -1.13
N ASP A 49 -10.16 4.74 -2.43
CA ASP A 49 -9.37 5.48 -3.41
C ASP A 49 -9.73 6.97 -3.39
N SER A 50 -11.03 7.31 -3.44
CA SER A 50 -11.51 8.70 -3.40
C SER A 50 -11.17 9.43 -2.09
N VAL A 51 -11.02 8.69 -0.98
CA VAL A 51 -10.58 9.27 0.31
C VAL A 51 -9.10 9.60 0.27
N VAL A 52 -8.27 8.66 -0.17
CA VAL A 52 -6.80 8.80 -0.13
C VAL A 52 -6.29 9.74 -1.21
N TYR A 53 -6.88 9.68 -2.39
CA TYR A 53 -6.43 10.43 -3.57
C TYR A 53 -7.28 11.66 -3.86
N HIS A 54 -7.86 12.26 -2.82
CA HIS A 54 -8.71 13.45 -2.92
C HIS A 54 -8.09 14.64 -3.66
N ALA A 55 -6.76 14.66 -3.84
CA ALA A 55 -6.03 15.68 -4.59
C ALA A 55 -5.77 15.30 -6.07
N ASP A 56 -6.10 14.07 -6.48
CA ASP A 56 -5.95 13.60 -7.86
C ASP A 56 -7.32 13.62 -8.55
N PRO A 57 -7.50 14.40 -9.65
CA PRO A 57 -8.79 14.56 -10.29
C PRO A 57 -9.35 13.30 -10.96
N GLU A 58 -8.54 12.25 -11.13
CA GLU A 58 -8.99 10.97 -11.66
C GLU A 58 -9.74 10.13 -10.62
N PHE A 59 -9.41 10.29 -9.33
CA PHE A 59 -9.98 9.52 -8.22
C PHE A 59 -11.00 10.30 -7.39
N ALA A 60 -10.91 11.64 -7.41
CA ALA A 60 -11.77 12.47 -6.59
C ALA A 60 -12.94 13.05 -7.42
N ASP A 61 -14.17 12.76 -6.98
CA ASP A 61 -15.38 13.39 -7.54
C ASP A 61 -15.36 14.93 -7.40
N VAL A 62 -14.70 15.41 -6.33
CA VAL A 62 -14.52 16.84 -6.04
C VAL A 62 -13.09 17.05 -5.54
N VAL A 63 -12.28 17.74 -6.33
CA VAL A 63 -10.99 18.25 -5.88
C VAL A 63 -11.24 19.52 -5.09
N PHE A 64 -11.15 19.44 -3.76
CA PHE A 64 -11.35 20.60 -2.89
C PHE A 64 -10.21 21.60 -3.09
N ASP A 65 -10.56 22.85 -3.41
CA ASP A 65 -9.67 23.97 -3.19
C ASP A 65 -9.52 24.22 -1.68
N ARG A 66 -8.42 24.81 -1.26
CA ARG A 66 -8.03 24.92 0.17
C ARG A 66 -9.08 25.60 1.04
N ASP A 67 -9.91 26.46 0.47
CA ASP A 67 -10.91 27.24 1.19
C ASP A 67 -12.19 26.48 1.53
N ASP A 68 -12.48 25.37 0.83
CA ASP A 68 -13.74 24.62 0.94
C ASP A 68 -13.64 23.38 1.88
N THR A 69 -12.48 23.12 2.48
CA THR A 69 -12.27 21.92 3.31
C THR A 69 -12.68 22.07 4.78
N ASP A 70 -13.10 23.26 5.21
CA ASP A 70 -13.43 23.55 6.61
C ASP A 70 -14.58 22.70 7.18
N PRO A 71 -15.69 22.43 6.45
CA PRO A 71 -16.75 21.54 6.94
C PRO A 71 -16.28 20.11 7.18
N TYR A 72 -15.23 19.66 6.48
CA TYR A 72 -14.73 18.27 6.49
C TYR A 72 -13.41 18.11 7.25
N ARG A 73 -12.93 19.17 7.93
CA ARG A 73 -11.60 19.20 8.56
C ARG A 73 -11.35 18.08 9.59
N LEU A 74 -12.42 17.55 10.19
CA LEU A 74 -12.36 16.47 11.18
C LEU A 74 -12.49 15.07 10.58
N LEU A 75 -12.86 14.98 9.30
CA LEU A 75 -12.92 13.70 8.61
C LEU A 75 -11.54 13.24 8.17
N PRO A 76 -11.30 11.91 8.08
CA PRO A 76 -10.08 11.36 7.51
C PRO A 76 -9.79 11.95 6.13
N PHE A 77 -8.56 12.41 5.92
CA PHE A 77 -8.11 13.10 4.70
C PHE A 77 -8.97 14.30 4.28
N ARG A 78 -9.82 14.82 5.17
CA ARG A 78 -10.84 15.86 4.89
C ARG A 78 -11.78 15.47 3.76
N SER A 79 -12.00 14.18 3.57
CA SER A 79 -12.84 13.65 2.49
C SER A 79 -14.27 13.36 2.98
N PRO A 80 -15.31 13.94 2.34
CA PRO A 80 -16.69 13.60 2.65
C PRO A 80 -17.02 12.14 2.32
N THR A 81 -16.29 11.52 1.40
CA THR A 81 -16.47 10.10 1.04
C THR A 81 -16.17 9.16 2.20
N SER A 82 -15.36 9.58 3.19
CA SER A 82 -15.12 8.78 4.40
C SER A 82 -16.41 8.46 5.18
N VAL A 83 -17.44 9.31 5.08
CA VAL A 83 -18.77 9.07 5.69
C VAL A 83 -19.43 7.84 5.08
N LYS A 84 -19.34 7.65 3.75
CA LYS A 84 -19.88 6.46 3.06
C LYS A 84 -19.22 5.17 3.55
N VAL A 85 -17.89 5.22 3.79
CA VAL A 85 -17.15 4.08 4.34
C VAL A 85 -17.57 3.81 5.78
N PHE A 86 -17.81 4.85 6.59
CA PHE A 86 -18.28 4.68 7.96
C PHE A 86 -19.69 4.06 8.02
N GLU A 87 -20.61 4.52 7.19
CA GLU A 87 -21.96 3.93 7.07
C GLU A 87 -21.89 2.46 6.64
N TYR A 88 -21.01 2.14 5.70
CA TYR A 88 -20.76 0.75 5.30
C TYR A 88 -20.20 -0.07 6.46
N ALA A 89 -19.20 0.44 7.17
CA ALA A 89 -18.58 -0.23 8.31
C ALA A 89 -19.61 -0.57 9.40
N GLN A 90 -20.55 0.34 9.69
CA GLN A 90 -21.61 0.10 10.67
C GLN A 90 -22.57 -1.01 10.21
N ARG A 91 -23.01 -1.00 8.95
CA ARG A 91 -23.86 -2.07 8.41
C ARG A 91 -23.16 -3.44 8.44
N LEU A 92 -21.86 -3.47 8.07
CA LEU A 92 -21.09 -4.70 8.14
C LEU A 92 -20.94 -5.19 9.59
N ALA A 93 -20.70 -4.29 10.54
CA ALA A 93 -20.61 -4.65 11.97
C ALA A 93 -21.93 -5.23 12.50
N GLU A 94 -23.08 -4.65 12.13
CA GLU A 94 -24.40 -5.20 12.51
C GLU A 94 -24.60 -6.61 11.93
N ALA A 95 -24.26 -6.82 10.66
CA ALA A 95 -24.35 -8.12 10.01
C ALA A 95 -23.42 -9.16 10.69
N LYS A 96 -22.19 -8.76 11.04
CA LYS A 96 -21.20 -9.63 11.70
C LYS A 96 -21.56 -9.98 13.14
N ARG A 97 -22.28 -9.13 13.87
CA ARG A 97 -22.81 -9.47 15.20
C ARG A 97 -23.92 -10.52 15.12
N ILE A 98 -24.70 -10.56 14.04
CA ILE A 98 -25.75 -11.54 13.81
C ILE A 98 -25.18 -12.88 13.33
N ASP A 99 -24.22 -12.82 12.40
CA ASP A 99 -23.59 -14.00 11.79
C ASP A 99 -22.05 -13.81 11.79
N PRO A 100 -21.40 -14.08 12.93
CA PRO A 100 -19.96 -13.91 13.05
C PRO A 100 -19.19 -14.98 12.27
N ALA A 101 -18.10 -14.55 11.63
CA ALA A 101 -17.14 -15.41 10.95
C ALA A 101 -15.76 -15.34 11.62
N GLY A 102 -14.79 -16.12 11.15
CA GLY A 102 -13.42 -16.10 11.66
C GLY A 102 -12.55 -14.98 11.08
N ASP A 103 -13.12 -13.81 10.84
CA ASP A 103 -12.47 -12.63 10.26
C ASP A 103 -12.27 -11.49 11.27
N ILE A 104 -11.40 -10.54 10.92
CA ILE A 104 -11.13 -9.38 11.79
C ILE A 104 -12.37 -8.49 11.93
N GLY A 105 -13.21 -8.38 10.91
CA GLY A 105 -14.46 -7.62 10.98
C GLY A 105 -15.38 -8.13 12.09
N SER A 106 -15.54 -9.46 12.22
CA SER A 106 -16.30 -10.07 13.32
C SER A 106 -15.68 -9.80 14.69
N LEU A 107 -14.34 -9.95 14.82
CA LEU A 107 -13.64 -9.68 16.06
C LEU A 107 -13.78 -8.22 16.51
N LEU A 108 -13.66 -7.27 15.58
CA LEU A 108 -13.80 -5.85 15.88
C LEU A 108 -15.25 -5.48 16.22
N SER A 109 -16.23 -6.12 15.56
CA SER A 109 -17.65 -5.86 15.77
C SER A 109 -18.17 -6.36 17.13
N ASP A 110 -17.52 -7.35 17.70
CA ASP A 110 -17.85 -7.95 19.03
C ASP A 110 -17.06 -7.28 20.17
N SER A 111 -16.20 -6.32 19.89
CA SER A 111 -15.37 -5.65 20.89
C SER A 111 -16.15 -4.56 21.62
N ASP A 112 -16.24 -4.69 22.94
CA ASP A 112 -16.80 -3.66 23.84
C ASP A 112 -15.80 -2.51 24.11
N ASP A 113 -14.53 -2.68 23.72
CA ASP A 113 -13.46 -1.70 23.97
C ASP A 113 -13.43 -0.55 22.95
N LEU A 114 -14.20 -0.66 21.86
CA LEU A 114 -14.23 0.33 20.79
C LEU A 114 -15.54 1.11 20.78
N THR A 115 -15.43 2.44 20.79
CA THR A 115 -16.56 3.29 20.44
C THR A 115 -16.90 3.14 18.94
N ALA A 116 -18.13 3.48 18.55
CA ALA A 116 -18.54 3.45 17.14
C ALA A 116 -17.60 4.30 16.24
N GLN A 117 -17.10 5.43 16.76
CA GLN A 117 -16.18 6.28 16.02
C GLN A 117 -14.80 5.64 15.85
N GLU A 118 -14.29 5.01 16.89
CA GLU A 118 -13.01 4.29 16.85
C GLU A 118 -13.10 3.10 15.89
N PHE A 119 -14.19 2.32 15.96
CA PHE A 119 -14.46 1.24 15.02
C PHE A 119 -14.47 1.73 13.58
N ASN A 120 -15.22 2.78 13.27
CA ASN A 120 -15.31 3.34 11.91
C ASN A 120 -13.95 3.80 11.39
N THR A 121 -13.20 4.52 12.24
CA THR A 121 -11.89 5.06 11.87
C THR A 121 -10.89 3.92 11.66
N PHE A 122 -10.92 2.90 12.52
CA PHE A 122 -10.03 1.75 12.41
C PHE A 122 -10.38 0.86 11.20
N PHE A 123 -11.67 0.66 10.92
CA PHE A 123 -12.12 -0.04 9.71
C PHE A 123 -11.62 0.66 8.44
N LEU A 124 -11.84 1.98 8.32
CA LEU A 124 -11.33 2.78 7.19
C LEU A 124 -9.80 2.68 7.09
N LEU A 125 -9.10 2.76 8.22
CA LEU A 125 -7.64 2.62 8.24
C LEU A 125 -7.20 1.27 7.66
N LEU A 126 -7.83 0.16 8.05
CA LEU A 126 -7.49 -1.18 7.55
C LEU A 126 -7.76 -1.31 6.05
N VAL A 127 -8.90 -0.79 5.57
CA VAL A 127 -9.25 -0.80 4.14
C VAL A 127 -8.19 -0.05 3.32
N ILE A 128 -7.81 1.15 3.74
CA ILE A 128 -6.82 1.98 3.05
C ILE A 128 -5.43 1.36 3.14
N ALA A 129 -4.98 1.05 4.36
CA ALA A 129 -3.60 0.63 4.59
C ALA A 129 -3.29 -0.72 3.95
N GLY A 130 -4.25 -1.65 3.94
CA GLY A 130 -4.06 -2.99 3.38
C GLY A 130 -4.17 -3.06 1.85
N ASN A 131 -4.85 -2.09 1.23
CA ASN A 131 -5.01 -2.05 -0.23
C ASN A 131 -3.94 -1.20 -0.90
N GLU A 132 -3.90 0.11 -0.56
CA GLU A 132 -3.16 1.12 -1.31
C GLU A 132 -1.65 0.87 -1.31
N THR A 133 -1.09 0.58 -0.14
CA THR A 133 0.35 0.43 -0.01
C THR A 133 0.87 -0.80 -0.74
N THR A 134 0.16 -1.92 -0.67
CA THR A 134 0.56 -3.16 -1.37
C THR A 134 0.37 -3.02 -2.88
N ARG A 135 -0.74 -2.43 -3.36
CA ARG A 135 -0.94 -2.14 -4.78
C ARG A 135 0.26 -1.39 -5.37
N HIS A 136 0.71 -0.33 -4.70
CA HIS A 136 1.85 0.44 -5.18
C HIS A 136 3.17 -0.28 -4.98
N GLY A 137 3.32 -1.08 -3.94
CA GLY A 137 4.46 -1.99 -3.78
C GLY A 137 4.62 -2.92 -4.97
N LEU A 138 3.55 -3.58 -5.39
CA LEU A 138 3.54 -4.50 -6.54
C LEU A 138 3.72 -3.75 -7.88
N SER A 139 3.11 -2.58 -8.04
CA SER A 139 3.29 -1.75 -9.24
C SER A 139 4.74 -1.31 -9.41
N HIS A 140 5.37 -0.84 -8.33
CA HIS A 140 6.79 -0.48 -8.36
C HIS A 140 7.71 -1.69 -8.53
N ALA A 141 7.33 -2.87 -8.02
CA ALA A 141 8.06 -4.11 -8.24
C ALA A 141 8.09 -4.47 -9.74
N ALA A 142 6.93 -4.44 -10.41
CA ALA A 142 6.84 -4.71 -11.84
C ALA A 142 7.63 -3.70 -12.66
N LEU A 143 7.52 -2.40 -12.35
CA LEU A 143 8.29 -1.35 -12.99
C LEU A 143 9.80 -1.55 -12.79
N ALA A 144 10.24 -1.87 -11.58
CA ALA A 144 11.64 -2.12 -11.28
C ALA A 144 12.19 -3.34 -12.04
N LEU A 145 11.40 -4.43 -12.14
CA LEU A 145 11.80 -5.62 -12.89
C LEU A 145 11.76 -5.41 -14.41
N ALA A 146 10.91 -4.51 -14.91
CA ALA A 146 10.94 -4.07 -16.31
C ALA A 146 12.22 -3.30 -16.64
N ASP A 147 12.66 -2.43 -15.71
CA ASP A 147 13.86 -1.61 -15.89
C ASP A 147 15.18 -2.37 -15.60
N HIS A 148 15.10 -3.45 -14.80
CA HIS A 148 16.23 -4.27 -14.39
C HIS A 148 15.98 -5.76 -14.66
N PRO A 149 15.83 -6.19 -15.92
CA PRO A 149 15.51 -7.58 -16.28
C PRO A 149 16.56 -8.59 -15.82
N ASP A 150 17.83 -8.16 -15.69
CA ASP A 150 18.92 -8.96 -15.13
C ASP A 150 18.64 -9.39 -13.67
N GLN A 151 17.96 -8.58 -12.87
CA GLN A 151 17.60 -8.91 -11.50
C GLN A 151 16.51 -10.01 -11.45
N LEU A 152 15.57 -9.99 -12.41
CA LEU A 152 14.57 -11.05 -12.53
C LEU A 152 15.23 -12.39 -12.95
N ASP A 153 16.18 -12.34 -13.90
CA ASP A 153 16.95 -13.53 -14.29
C ASP A 153 17.76 -14.10 -13.14
N ARG A 154 18.38 -13.24 -12.35
CA ARG A 154 19.15 -13.62 -11.15
C ARG A 154 18.24 -14.30 -10.12
N LEU A 155 17.04 -13.78 -9.87
CA LEU A 155 16.10 -14.34 -8.92
C LEU A 155 15.59 -15.72 -9.37
N ARG A 156 15.38 -15.93 -10.69
CA ARG A 156 15.04 -17.25 -11.25
C ARG A 156 16.18 -18.26 -11.12
N ALA A 157 17.41 -17.81 -11.37
CA ALA A 157 18.58 -18.67 -11.29
C ALA A 157 18.89 -19.09 -9.86
N ASP A 158 18.59 -18.23 -8.88
CA ASP A 158 18.79 -18.50 -7.44
C ASP A 158 17.54 -18.15 -6.62
N PRO A 159 16.60 -19.08 -6.45
CA PRO A 159 15.43 -18.89 -5.59
C PRO A 159 15.76 -18.64 -4.11
N GLY A 160 16.99 -18.92 -3.66
CA GLY A 160 17.47 -18.59 -2.33
C GLY A 160 17.51 -17.10 -2.03
N LEU A 161 17.52 -16.26 -3.06
CA LEU A 161 17.44 -14.79 -2.95
C LEU A 161 16.02 -14.29 -2.60
N MET A 162 14.99 -15.13 -2.64
CA MET A 162 13.61 -14.68 -2.42
C MET A 162 13.42 -13.86 -1.13
N PRO A 163 13.97 -14.23 0.03
CA PRO A 163 13.83 -13.43 1.24
C PRO A 163 14.44 -12.02 1.11
N SER A 164 15.64 -11.88 0.54
CA SER A 164 16.28 -10.58 0.33
C SER A 164 15.57 -9.77 -0.77
N ALA A 165 15.08 -10.43 -1.81
CA ALA A 165 14.34 -9.80 -2.89
C ALA A 165 13.05 -9.12 -2.39
N VAL A 166 12.32 -9.77 -1.48
CA VAL A 166 11.12 -9.20 -0.84
C VAL A 166 11.48 -7.91 -0.09
N GLU A 167 12.51 -7.92 0.75
CA GLU A 167 12.92 -6.73 1.51
C GLU A 167 13.43 -5.62 0.57
N GLU A 168 14.16 -5.97 -0.50
CA GLU A 168 14.64 -4.98 -1.46
C GLU A 168 13.51 -4.33 -2.26
N ILE A 169 12.52 -5.09 -2.70
CA ILE A 169 11.33 -4.53 -3.35
C ILE A 169 10.57 -3.59 -2.39
N LEU A 170 10.45 -3.95 -1.12
CA LEU A 170 9.83 -3.10 -0.11
C LEU A 170 10.62 -1.81 0.14
N ARG A 171 11.95 -1.89 0.20
CA ARG A 171 12.83 -0.72 0.29
C ARG A 171 12.68 0.18 -0.94
N TRP A 172 12.80 -0.41 -2.12
CA TRP A 172 12.78 0.29 -3.41
C TRP A 172 11.45 0.99 -3.68
N SER A 173 10.35 0.32 -3.45
CA SER A 173 9.01 0.85 -3.70
C SER A 173 8.63 1.95 -2.72
N CYS A 174 8.92 1.77 -1.44
CA CYS A 174 8.55 2.67 -0.35
C CYS A 174 7.18 3.36 -0.59
N PRO A 175 6.06 2.62 -0.58
CA PRO A 175 4.76 3.16 -1.00
C PRO A 175 4.27 4.32 -0.13
N GLN A 176 4.63 4.31 1.17
CA GLN A 176 4.32 5.38 2.12
C GLN A 176 5.50 6.34 2.22
N LEU A 177 5.33 7.60 1.78
CA LEU A 177 6.42 8.56 1.74
C LEU A 177 6.87 9.04 3.11
N HIS A 178 5.91 9.35 4.01
CA HIS A 178 6.23 9.94 5.31
C HIS A 178 5.12 9.74 6.33
N PHE A 179 5.49 9.89 7.61
CA PHE A 179 4.55 10.14 8.70
C PHE A 179 4.99 11.32 9.57
N ARG A 180 4.02 11.96 10.21
CA ARG A 180 4.23 13.05 11.13
C ARG A 180 4.13 12.57 12.57
N ARG A 181 4.99 13.14 13.43
CA ARG A 181 4.90 13.07 14.90
C ARG A 181 4.75 14.48 15.47
N THR A 182 4.28 14.57 16.69
CA THR A 182 4.28 15.82 17.46
C THR A 182 5.17 15.60 18.67
N ALA A 183 6.17 16.46 18.87
CA ALA A 183 7.04 16.39 20.03
C ALA A 183 6.23 16.60 21.32
N GLN A 184 6.37 15.71 22.28
CA GLN A 184 5.66 15.80 23.57
C GLN A 184 6.41 16.67 24.59
N VAL A 185 7.72 16.75 24.43
CA VAL A 185 8.65 17.52 25.29
C VAL A 185 9.70 18.18 24.41
N ASP A 186 10.33 19.21 24.95
CA ASP A 186 11.52 19.81 24.33
C ASP A 186 12.61 18.74 24.21
N THR A 187 13.20 18.64 23.02
CA THR A 187 14.25 17.65 22.73
C THR A 187 15.23 18.18 21.69
N GLU A 188 16.23 17.41 21.39
CA GLU A 188 17.21 17.71 20.36
C GLU A 188 17.36 16.53 19.39
N LEU A 189 17.45 16.83 18.11
CA LEU A 189 17.75 15.85 17.07
C LEU A 189 18.95 16.31 16.25
N ARG A 190 20.09 15.62 16.41
CA ARG A 190 21.37 15.93 15.72
C ARG A 190 21.76 17.42 15.82
N GLY A 191 21.66 18.00 17.00
CA GLY A 191 22.01 19.42 17.27
C GLY A 191 20.92 20.41 16.89
N VAL A 192 19.76 19.96 16.40
CA VAL A 192 18.61 20.82 16.12
C VAL A 192 17.62 20.73 17.26
N SER A 193 17.34 21.89 17.91
CA SER A 193 16.33 21.96 18.96
C SER A 193 14.93 21.78 18.40
N VAL A 194 14.13 20.95 19.07
CA VAL A 194 12.73 20.66 18.76
C VAL A 194 11.90 20.95 20.00
N ALA A 195 11.02 21.93 19.92
CA ALA A 195 10.17 22.31 21.05
C ALA A 195 8.96 21.38 21.21
N ALA A 196 8.42 21.27 22.41
CA ALA A 196 7.15 20.61 22.66
C ALA A 196 6.04 21.21 21.77
N GLY A 197 5.28 20.36 21.11
CA GLY A 197 4.26 20.78 20.13
C GLY A 197 4.74 20.88 18.68
N ASP A 198 6.05 20.87 18.43
CA ASP A 198 6.59 20.91 17.07
C ASP A 198 6.20 19.67 16.26
N LYS A 199 6.04 19.87 14.95
CA LYS A 199 5.72 18.82 13.98
C LYS A 199 7.00 18.27 13.38
N VAL A 200 7.27 16.99 13.64
CA VAL A 200 8.42 16.27 13.10
C VAL A 200 7.92 15.32 12.02
N VAL A 201 8.38 15.49 10.79
CA VAL A 201 8.04 14.63 9.65
C VAL A 201 9.21 13.71 9.36
N THR A 202 8.94 12.40 9.40
CA THR A 202 9.92 11.35 9.05
C THR A 202 9.67 10.91 7.62
N TRP A 203 10.60 11.17 6.71
CA TRP A 203 10.54 10.77 5.31
C TRP A 203 11.12 9.37 5.14
N TYR A 204 10.28 8.35 4.99
CA TYR A 204 10.69 6.96 4.82
C TYR A 204 11.43 6.73 3.52
N ILE A 205 10.98 7.39 2.43
CA ILE A 205 11.67 7.33 1.15
C ILE A 205 13.12 7.83 1.27
N SER A 206 13.36 8.92 1.99
CA SER A 206 14.71 9.44 2.23
C SER A 206 15.55 8.47 3.07
N ALA A 207 14.96 7.84 4.09
CA ALA A 207 15.66 6.85 4.90
C ALA A 207 16.04 5.59 4.11
N ASN A 208 15.17 5.15 3.18
CA ASN A 208 15.41 3.96 2.35
C ASN A 208 16.47 4.17 1.27
N TYR A 209 16.80 5.42 0.96
CA TYR A 209 17.81 5.81 -0.03
C TYR A 209 18.98 6.58 0.59
N ASP A 210 19.15 6.50 1.92
CA ASP A 210 20.23 7.18 2.64
C ASP A 210 21.57 6.44 2.43
N GLU A 211 22.53 7.13 1.82
CA GLU A 211 23.90 6.63 1.58
C GLU A 211 24.67 6.35 2.88
N ALA A 212 24.24 6.90 4.01
CA ALA A 212 24.82 6.58 5.31
C ALA A 212 24.32 5.23 5.86
N ALA A 213 23.19 4.71 5.36
CA ALA A 213 22.60 3.43 5.79
C ALA A 213 22.75 2.32 4.74
N PHE A 214 22.85 2.67 3.46
CA PHE A 214 22.89 1.72 2.36
C PHE A 214 24.07 2.01 1.43
N VAL A 215 24.78 0.97 1.05
CA VAL A 215 25.77 1.05 -0.04
C VAL A 215 25.00 1.06 -1.36
N ASP A 216 25.31 2.02 -2.24
CA ASP A 216 24.66 2.19 -3.55
C ASP A 216 23.12 2.14 -3.48
N PRO A 217 22.47 3.03 -2.69
CA PRO A 217 21.02 2.94 -2.42
C PRO A 217 20.16 3.10 -3.67
N PHE A 218 20.68 3.71 -4.74
CA PHE A 218 19.99 3.93 -6.02
C PHE A 218 20.19 2.77 -7.02
N THR A 219 20.85 1.68 -6.58
CA THR A 219 20.97 0.44 -7.35
C THR A 219 20.00 -0.59 -6.80
N LEU A 220 19.13 -1.14 -7.66
CA LEU A 220 18.30 -2.29 -7.31
C LEU A 220 19.17 -3.54 -7.19
N ASP A 221 19.20 -4.15 -6.03
CA ASP A 221 19.90 -5.40 -5.76
C ASP A 221 19.03 -6.36 -4.97
N LEU A 222 18.42 -7.33 -5.65
CA LEU A 222 17.55 -8.33 -5.01
C LEU A 222 18.28 -9.23 -4.01
N GLY A 223 19.62 -9.19 -3.98
CA GLY A 223 20.45 -9.88 -2.98
C GLY A 223 20.92 -8.99 -1.83
N ARG A 224 20.45 -7.73 -1.73
CA ARG A 224 20.91 -6.78 -0.73
C ARG A 224 20.80 -7.31 0.69
N SER A 225 21.93 -7.34 1.40
CA SER A 225 22.00 -7.73 2.82
C SER A 225 23.21 -7.05 3.47
N PRO A 226 23.07 -6.37 4.64
CA PRO A 226 21.79 -6.13 5.34
C PRO A 226 20.87 -5.14 4.60
N ASN A 227 19.56 -5.16 4.91
CA ASN A 227 18.58 -4.27 4.33
C ASN A 227 17.67 -3.63 5.43
N PRO A 228 18.20 -2.67 6.23
CA PRO A 228 17.52 -2.06 7.36
C PRO A 228 16.53 -0.97 6.92
N HIS A 229 15.67 -1.25 5.94
CA HIS A 229 14.74 -0.26 5.41
C HIS A 229 13.65 0.16 6.43
N ALA A 230 13.17 1.39 6.29
CA ALA A 230 12.18 1.99 7.16
C ALA A 230 10.73 1.89 6.65
N THR A 231 10.46 1.10 5.61
CA THR A 231 9.14 1.02 4.93
C THR A 231 8.00 0.70 5.90
N PHE A 232 8.23 -0.10 6.93
CA PHE A 232 7.26 -0.46 7.95
C PHE A 232 7.36 0.38 9.24
N GLY A 233 8.16 1.44 9.23
CA GLY A 233 8.48 2.27 10.39
C GLY A 233 9.70 1.80 11.16
N GLY A 234 10.13 2.59 12.15
CA GLY A 234 11.35 2.38 12.93
C GLY A 234 11.15 1.57 14.22
N GLY A 235 10.05 0.82 14.36
CA GLY A 235 9.72 0.09 15.58
C GLY A 235 8.77 0.87 16.52
N GLY A 236 8.53 0.32 17.73
CA GLY A 236 7.59 0.88 18.69
C GLY A 236 6.12 0.53 18.38
N PRO A 237 5.14 1.16 19.09
CA PRO A 237 3.73 0.78 19.01
C PRO A 237 3.09 1.08 17.64
N HIS A 238 3.72 1.91 16.82
CA HIS A 238 3.24 2.26 15.48
C HIS A 238 3.95 1.51 14.35
N ILE A 239 4.65 0.40 14.63
CA ILE A 239 5.15 -0.47 13.57
C ILE A 239 3.97 -0.98 12.72
N CYS A 240 4.18 -1.13 11.42
CA CYS A 240 3.12 -1.56 10.52
C CYS A 240 2.50 -2.89 10.96
N LEU A 241 1.19 -2.88 11.24
CA LEU A 241 0.44 -4.07 11.62
C LEU A 241 0.42 -5.12 10.50
N GLY A 242 0.32 -4.67 9.25
CA GLY A 242 0.29 -5.51 8.05
C GLY A 242 1.64 -5.96 7.52
N ALA A 243 2.76 -5.71 8.22
CA ALA A 243 4.11 -5.96 7.70
C ALA A 243 4.35 -7.42 7.25
N TRP A 244 3.75 -8.39 7.94
CA TRP A 244 3.86 -9.81 7.58
C TRP A 244 3.02 -10.16 6.35
N LEU A 245 1.79 -9.62 6.26
CA LEU A 245 0.92 -9.82 5.11
C LEU A 245 1.53 -9.19 3.85
N ALA A 246 2.02 -7.95 3.93
CA ALA A 246 2.68 -7.28 2.82
C ALA A 246 3.90 -8.05 2.30
N ARG A 247 4.73 -8.60 3.19
CA ARG A 247 5.85 -9.48 2.80
C ARG A 247 5.38 -10.74 2.10
N LEU A 248 4.30 -11.35 2.60
CA LEU A 248 3.71 -12.54 1.99
C LEU A 248 3.18 -12.22 0.58
N GLU A 249 2.48 -11.12 0.41
CA GLU A 249 1.92 -10.71 -0.88
C GLU A 249 3.03 -10.40 -1.91
N VAL A 250 4.08 -9.66 -1.50
CA VAL A 250 5.23 -9.39 -2.36
C VAL A 250 5.97 -10.70 -2.70
N ARG A 251 6.14 -11.60 -1.74
CA ARG A 251 6.77 -12.91 -1.98
C ARG A 251 5.99 -13.74 -3.00
N VAL A 252 4.68 -13.92 -2.77
CA VAL A 252 3.82 -14.68 -3.69
C VAL A 252 3.80 -14.05 -5.08
N PHE A 253 3.78 -12.72 -5.16
CA PHE A 253 3.91 -12.00 -6.41
C PHE A 253 5.21 -12.35 -7.14
N LEU A 254 6.37 -12.23 -6.48
CA LEU A 254 7.67 -12.54 -7.07
C LEU A 254 7.79 -14.01 -7.49
N GLU A 255 7.30 -14.94 -6.67
CA GLU A 255 7.27 -16.39 -6.99
C GLU A 255 6.47 -16.65 -8.27
N GLU A 256 5.28 -16.07 -8.39
CA GLU A 256 4.42 -16.26 -9.58
C GLU A 256 4.97 -15.54 -10.82
N ILE A 257 5.57 -14.35 -10.66
CA ILE A 257 6.28 -13.67 -11.75
C ILE A 257 7.44 -14.52 -12.26
N CYS A 258 8.27 -15.04 -11.38
CA CYS A 258 9.37 -15.93 -11.78
C CYS A 258 8.89 -17.17 -12.58
N ARG A 259 7.71 -17.66 -12.26
CA ARG A 259 7.14 -18.88 -12.87
C ARG A 259 6.45 -18.62 -14.19
N LYS A 260 5.76 -17.48 -14.35
CA LYS A 260 4.83 -17.24 -15.46
C LYS A 260 5.26 -16.20 -16.47
N ILE A 261 6.07 -15.24 -16.03
CA ILE A 261 6.45 -14.09 -16.85
C ILE A 261 7.92 -14.17 -17.21
N HIS A 262 8.24 -14.21 -18.49
CA HIS A 262 9.61 -14.19 -18.98
C HIS A 262 10.20 -12.77 -18.89
N ARG A 263 9.45 -11.78 -19.38
CA ARG A 263 9.86 -10.36 -19.39
C ARG A 263 8.66 -9.45 -19.19
N PHE A 264 8.98 -8.25 -18.68
CA PHE A 264 8.11 -7.10 -18.73
C PHE A 264 8.63 -6.14 -19.80
N HIS A 265 7.77 -5.69 -20.70
CA HIS A 265 8.09 -4.66 -21.68
C HIS A 265 7.27 -3.41 -21.40
N ARG A 266 7.91 -2.25 -21.40
CA ARG A 266 7.19 -0.99 -21.25
C ARG A 266 6.42 -0.67 -22.53
N ALA A 267 5.08 -0.60 -22.42
CA ALA A 267 4.19 -0.13 -23.49
C ALA A 267 4.01 1.39 -23.49
N GLY A 268 4.39 2.05 -22.38
CA GLY A 268 4.31 3.50 -22.23
C GLY A 268 4.95 4.02 -20.94
N PRO A 269 4.91 5.33 -20.71
CA PRO A 269 5.42 5.92 -19.49
C PRO A 269 4.47 5.63 -18.31
N PRO A 270 5.00 5.36 -17.10
CA PRO A 270 4.17 5.23 -15.91
C PRO A 270 3.53 6.58 -15.54
N VAL A 271 2.27 6.56 -15.13
CA VAL A 271 1.54 7.75 -14.67
C VAL A 271 1.43 7.73 -13.16
N ARG A 272 1.97 8.77 -12.50
CA ARG A 272 1.98 8.85 -11.04
C ARG A 272 0.71 9.46 -10.48
N ILE A 273 0.33 9.01 -9.30
CA ILE A 273 -0.73 9.62 -8.50
C ILE A 273 -0.27 11.00 -8.00
N ARG A 274 -1.16 11.97 -8.05
CA ARG A 274 -0.92 13.28 -7.44
C ARG A 274 -1.09 13.20 -5.92
N SER A 275 -0.04 12.81 -5.23
CA SER A 275 -0.01 12.69 -3.77
C SER A 275 1.37 13.05 -3.23
N ASN A 276 1.43 13.72 -2.07
CA ASN A 276 2.65 13.89 -1.30
C ASN A 276 2.79 12.86 -0.18
N PHE A 277 1.81 11.95 -0.03
CA PHE A 277 1.71 10.97 1.03
C PHE A 277 1.98 9.55 0.54
N ILE A 278 1.46 9.22 -0.65
CA ILE A 278 1.63 7.93 -1.30
C ILE A 278 2.56 8.05 -2.51
N ASN A 279 3.57 7.19 -2.59
CA ASN A 279 4.41 6.99 -3.76
C ASN A 279 3.70 6.02 -4.71
N GLY A 280 2.68 6.50 -5.41
CA GLY A 280 1.79 5.66 -6.19
C GLY A 280 1.92 5.81 -7.69
N LEU A 281 1.63 4.72 -8.39
CA LEU A 281 1.39 4.67 -9.82
C LEU A 281 -0.11 4.45 -10.05
N LYS A 282 -0.77 5.31 -10.82
CA LYS A 282 -2.17 5.10 -11.20
C LYS A 282 -2.30 4.31 -12.50
N HIS A 283 -1.33 4.47 -13.40
CA HIS A 283 -1.23 3.68 -14.62
C HIS A 283 0.20 3.20 -14.83
N LEU A 284 0.34 1.97 -15.27
CA LEU A 284 1.61 1.34 -15.61
C LEU A 284 1.43 0.47 -16.85
N PRO A 285 1.55 1.05 -18.05
CA PRO A 285 1.47 0.29 -19.29
C PRO A 285 2.63 -0.70 -19.41
N LEU A 286 2.34 -1.99 -19.29
CA LEU A 286 3.30 -3.10 -19.42
C LEU A 286 2.71 -4.22 -20.27
N GLU A 287 3.47 -4.68 -21.23
CA GLU A 287 3.25 -5.95 -21.91
C GLU A 287 3.94 -7.08 -21.14
N LEU A 288 3.22 -8.17 -20.91
CA LEU A 288 3.70 -9.34 -20.19
C LEU A 288 4.10 -10.42 -21.20
N GLU A 289 5.39 -10.72 -21.29
CA GLU A 289 5.88 -11.85 -22.10
C GLU A 289 5.82 -13.12 -21.23
N PRO A 290 5.04 -14.14 -21.61
CA PRO A 290 4.94 -15.38 -20.84
C PRO A 290 6.23 -16.21 -20.90
N SER A 291 6.46 -17.03 -19.85
CA SER A 291 7.61 -17.95 -19.76
C SER A 291 7.46 -19.19 -20.61
#